data_74ab35edbb64977320db3c6ce78c6d27
#
_entry.id   74ab35edbb64977320db3c6ce78c6d27
#
_cell.length_a   1.000
_cell.length_b   1.000
_cell.length_c   1.000
_cell.angle_alpha   90.00
_cell.angle_beta   90.00
_cell.angle_gamma   90.00
#
_symmetry.space_group_name_H-M   'P 1'
#
loop_
_entity.id
_entity.type
_entity.pdbx_description
1 polymer ?
#
loop_
_entity_poly.entity_id
_entity_poly.type
_entity_poly.pdbx_seq_one_letter_code
_entity_poly.pdbx_strand_id
1 'polypeptide(L)'
;STMKIYTCLCLLFLAGYLVAQNNTSALLPMPNQITSVKGKPFTVRSGKTAIYMGQPELQFTANTLQNILYDRMQVEIPLASESGHADIRLLIDPAMDGKEHYRIEITSKGITISGATAGAVYYGIMTMDQLLLGDACATAQKEIAPVHIDDAPRFSHRALMLDPARHFLPVNDVKFFIDQMARYKYNILQLHLTDDQGWRVEIKKHPKLVGKDYYTQEQLAEIIQYAAQRNIEVIPELDIPGHTVAILAAYPELGCTHTDTLPKIVGKTTDLMLCANNE
;
A
#
# COMPACT_ATOMS: atom_id res chain seq x y z
N SER A 1 35.00 -18.99 -48.67
CA SER A 1 33.93 -19.73 -47.93
C SER A 1 34.25 -19.89 -46.44
N THR A 2 35.46 -19.70 -45.98
CA THR A 2 35.91 -19.87 -44.58
C THR A 2 35.73 -18.64 -43.70
N MET A 3 35.58 -17.47 -44.29
CA MET A 3 35.45 -16.19 -43.52
C MET A 3 34.05 -15.93 -42.96
N LYS A 4 33.02 -16.59 -43.47
CA LYS A 4 31.61 -16.47 -42.99
C LYS A 4 31.32 -17.28 -41.72
N ILE A 5 32.11 -18.30 -41.42
CA ILE A 5 31.92 -19.19 -40.28
C ILE A 5 32.46 -18.52 -38.98
N TYR A 6 33.53 -17.73 -39.06
CA TYR A 6 34.10 -17.05 -37.90
C TYR A 6 33.26 -15.87 -37.40
N THR A 7 32.53 -15.20 -38.30
CA THR A 7 31.63 -14.10 -37.93
C THR A 7 30.39 -14.59 -37.18
N CYS A 8 29.90 -15.80 -37.47
CA CYS A 8 28.76 -16.40 -36.77
C CYS A 8 29.16 -16.94 -35.39
N LEU A 9 30.37 -17.40 -35.19
CA LEU A 9 30.86 -17.88 -33.89
C LEU A 9 31.09 -16.72 -32.90
N CYS A 10 31.55 -15.55 -33.37
CA CYS A 10 31.72 -14.38 -32.49
C CYS A 10 30.40 -13.75 -32.04
N LEU A 11 29.31 -13.89 -32.79
CA LEU A 11 27.98 -13.43 -32.40
C LEU A 11 27.29 -14.35 -31.38
N LEU A 12 27.67 -15.62 -31.29
CA LEU A 12 27.14 -16.57 -30.31
C LEU A 12 27.81 -16.43 -28.93
N PHE A 13 28.99 -15.81 -28.82
CA PHE A 13 29.65 -15.54 -27.52
C PHE A 13 29.25 -14.21 -26.88
N LEU A 14 28.54 -13.33 -27.60
CA LEU A 14 28.00 -12.07 -27.05
C LEU A 14 26.57 -12.21 -26.46
N ALA A 15 25.95 -13.39 -26.58
CA ALA A 15 24.59 -13.66 -26.07
C ALA A 15 24.55 -14.16 -24.62
N GLY A 16 25.58 -13.96 -23.84
CA GLY A 16 25.61 -14.59 -22.56
C GLY A 16 26.19 -13.77 -21.41
N TYR A 17 25.53 -12.75 -20.98
CA TYR A 17 25.50 -12.27 -19.58
C TYR A 17 24.42 -11.20 -19.46
N LEU A 18 23.16 -11.60 -19.59
CA LEU A 18 22.07 -10.85 -18.94
C LEU A 18 22.24 -11.09 -17.43
N VAL A 19 23.07 -10.29 -16.80
CA VAL A 19 23.15 -10.26 -15.33
C VAL A 19 21.83 -9.71 -14.84
N ALA A 20 21.16 -10.42 -13.95
CA ALA A 20 19.99 -9.90 -13.25
C ALA A 20 20.36 -8.52 -12.67
N GLN A 21 19.68 -7.49 -13.10
CA GLN A 21 19.94 -6.12 -12.69
C GLN A 21 18.69 -5.58 -12.02
N ASN A 22 18.79 -5.21 -10.74
CA ASN A 22 17.67 -4.57 -10.07
C ASN A 22 17.44 -3.18 -10.67
N ASN A 23 16.22 -2.87 -11.04
CA ASN A 23 15.84 -1.53 -11.45
C ASN A 23 15.62 -0.60 -10.24
N THR A 24 16.70 -0.33 -9.50
CA THR A 24 16.64 0.49 -8.29
C THR A 24 16.28 1.95 -8.57
N SER A 25 16.45 2.43 -9.80
CA SER A 25 16.07 3.80 -10.19
C SER A 25 14.55 3.99 -10.34
N ALA A 26 13.77 2.92 -10.39
CA ALA A 26 12.31 2.97 -10.49
C ALA A 26 11.59 2.86 -9.12
N LEU A 27 12.33 2.78 -8.01
CA LEU A 27 11.74 2.71 -6.67
C LEU A 27 11.09 4.04 -6.28
N LEU A 28 9.84 3.98 -5.83
CA LEU A 28 9.05 5.13 -5.38
C LEU A 28 8.36 4.84 -4.03
N PRO A 29 8.58 5.68 -3.01
CA PRO A 29 9.61 6.71 -2.92
C PRO A 29 11.02 6.12 -3.06
N MET A 30 11.97 6.93 -3.55
CA MET A 30 13.38 6.52 -3.62
C MET A 30 13.91 6.29 -2.20
N PRO A 31 14.44 5.11 -1.89
CA PRO A 31 15.06 4.85 -0.59
C PRO A 31 16.23 5.79 -0.28
N ASN A 32 16.42 6.07 1.01
CA ASN A 32 17.48 6.97 1.48
C ASN A 32 18.89 6.48 1.08
N GLN A 33 19.11 5.16 1.14
CA GLN A 33 20.37 4.56 0.76
C GLN A 33 20.16 3.27 -0.01
N ILE A 34 20.80 3.15 -1.17
CA ILE A 34 20.85 1.96 -2.00
C ILE A 34 22.29 1.68 -2.33
N THR A 35 22.78 0.49 -1.97
CA THR A 35 24.16 0.07 -2.23
C THR A 35 24.14 -1.21 -3.04
N SER A 36 24.65 -1.15 -4.27
CA SER A 36 24.85 -2.33 -5.11
C SER A 36 25.94 -3.21 -4.51
N VAL A 37 25.66 -4.50 -4.39
CA VAL A 37 26.59 -5.48 -3.85
C VAL A 37 27.11 -6.35 -5.00
N LYS A 38 28.44 -6.53 -5.07
CA LYS A 38 29.03 -7.46 -6.04
C LYS A 38 28.75 -8.91 -5.59
N GLY A 39 28.25 -9.74 -6.48
CA GLY A 39 27.99 -11.13 -6.17
C GLY A 39 27.06 -11.79 -7.20
N LYS A 40 26.85 -13.09 -7.00
CA LYS A 40 25.83 -13.83 -7.78
C LYS A 40 24.42 -13.43 -7.29
N PRO A 41 23.44 -13.42 -8.17
CA PRO A 41 22.06 -13.16 -7.78
C PRO A 41 21.53 -14.25 -6.83
N PHE A 42 20.54 -13.90 -6.03
CA PHE A 42 19.75 -14.86 -5.27
C PHE A 42 18.74 -15.52 -6.21
N THR A 43 18.71 -16.85 -6.21
CA THR A 43 17.76 -17.62 -7.04
C THR A 43 16.61 -18.11 -6.17
N VAL A 44 15.39 -17.65 -6.46
CA VAL A 44 14.16 -18.15 -5.83
C VAL A 44 13.78 -19.50 -6.46
N ARG A 45 13.58 -20.54 -5.62
CA ARG A 45 13.32 -21.93 -6.07
C ARG A 45 12.03 -22.45 -5.44
N SER A 46 11.09 -22.88 -6.28
CA SER A 46 9.87 -23.54 -5.81
C SER A 46 10.20 -24.78 -4.98
N GLY A 47 9.52 -24.94 -3.85
CA GLY A 47 9.69 -26.09 -2.95
C GLY A 47 11.04 -26.17 -2.20
N LYS A 48 11.93 -25.18 -2.40
CA LYS A 48 13.23 -25.09 -1.68
C LYS A 48 13.38 -23.79 -0.92
N THR A 49 13.06 -22.66 -1.56
CA THR A 49 13.05 -21.36 -0.88
C THR A 49 11.89 -21.31 0.09
N ALA A 50 12.13 -20.84 1.31
CA ALA A 50 11.11 -20.67 2.33
C ALA A 50 11.24 -19.30 3.01
N ILE A 51 10.13 -18.79 3.56
CA ILE A 51 10.08 -17.54 4.33
C ILE A 51 9.98 -17.89 5.81
N TYR A 52 10.88 -17.33 6.61
CA TYR A 52 10.79 -17.32 8.06
C TYR A 52 10.33 -15.97 8.56
N MET A 53 9.38 -15.96 9.46
CA MET A 53 8.96 -14.77 10.22
C MET A 53 9.48 -14.89 11.65
N GLY A 54 10.25 -13.90 12.09
CA GLY A 54 10.85 -13.89 13.42
C GLY A 54 9.85 -13.72 14.56
N GLN A 55 8.72 -13.03 14.27
CA GLN A 55 7.69 -12.70 15.25
C GLN A 55 6.29 -12.95 14.68
N PRO A 56 5.29 -13.35 15.50
CA PRO A 56 3.92 -13.64 15.05
C PRO A 56 3.21 -12.45 14.38
N GLU A 57 3.55 -11.23 14.77
CA GLU A 57 3.01 -9.97 14.22
C GLU A 57 3.31 -9.81 12.72
N LEU A 58 4.28 -10.56 12.20
CA LEU A 58 4.65 -10.56 10.78
C LEU A 58 3.82 -11.50 9.91
N GLN A 59 2.81 -12.20 10.45
CA GLN A 59 2.03 -13.19 9.70
C GLN A 59 1.38 -12.58 8.44
N PHE A 60 0.73 -11.42 8.57
CA PHE A 60 0.14 -10.73 7.43
C PHE A 60 1.20 -10.33 6.39
N THR A 61 2.33 -9.79 6.85
CA THR A 61 3.46 -9.38 6.00
C THR A 61 4.06 -10.59 5.26
N ALA A 62 4.23 -11.72 5.94
CA ALA A 62 4.75 -12.94 5.32
C ALA A 62 3.80 -13.48 4.24
N ASN A 63 2.50 -13.54 4.51
CA ASN A 63 1.49 -13.94 3.53
C ASN A 63 1.45 -12.97 2.33
N THR A 64 1.59 -11.67 2.58
CA THR A 64 1.67 -10.67 1.51
C THR A 64 2.91 -10.88 0.63
N LEU A 65 4.06 -11.19 1.23
CA LEU A 65 5.28 -11.48 0.47
C LEU A 65 5.13 -12.77 -0.36
N GLN A 66 4.46 -13.82 0.17
CA GLN A 66 4.14 -15.02 -0.61
C GLN A 66 3.35 -14.67 -1.86
N ASN A 67 2.30 -13.84 -1.73
CA ASN A 67 1.48 -13.40 -2.86
C ASN A 67 2.30 -12.57 -3.85
N ILE A 68 3.13 -11.64 -3.39
CA ILE A 68 4.03 -10.85 -4.25
C ILE A 68 4.94 -11.78 -5.06
N LEU A 69 5.59 -12.76 -4.42
CA LEU A 69 6.50 -13.68 -5.11
C LEU A 69 5.76 -14.59 -6.09
N TYR A 70 4.54 -15.01 -5.75
CA TYR A 70 3.70 -15.75 -6.67
C TYR A 70 3.30 -14.90 -7.88
N ASP A 71 2.82 -13.69 -7.67
CA ASP A 71 2.37 -12.79 -8.75
C ASP A 71 3.52 -12.39 -9.68
N ARG A 72 4.71 -12.12 -9.13
CA ARG A 72 5.89 -11.66 -9.89
C ARG A 72 6.68 -12.79 -10.52
N MET A 73 6.75 -13.94 -9.89
CA MET A 73 7.68 -15.02 -10.27
C MET A 73 7.00 -16.37 -10.56
N GLN A 74 5.68 -16.49 -10.28
CA GLN A 74 4.93 -17.74 -10.37
C GLN A 74 5.59 -18.86 -9.55
N VAL A 75 5.99 -18.52 -8.30
CA VAL A 75 6.65 -19.44 -7.36
C VAL A 75 5.87 -19.46 -6.06
N GLU A 76 5.42 -20.64 -5.66
CA GLU A 76 4.86 -20.88 -4.34
C GLU A 76 5.99 -21.10 -3.33
N ILE A 77 5.98 -20.33 -2.25
CA ILE A 77 7.01 -20.35 -1.21
C ILE A 77 6.34 -20.63 0.15
N PRO A 78 6.74 -21.72 0.83
CA PRO A 78 6.19 -22.03 2.15
C PRO A 78 6.75 -21.13 3.25
N LEU A 79 6.04 -21.07 4.37
CA LEU A 79 6.55 -20.52 5.62
C LEU A 79 7.39 -21.61 6.32
N ALA A 80 8.56 -21.21 6.80
CA ALA A 80 9.43 -22.07 7.60
C ALA A 80 9.17 -21.86 9.10
N SER A 81 9.20 -22.95 9.88
CA SER A 81 9.09 -22.89 11.34
C SER A 81 10.37 -22.41 12.03
N GLU A 82 11.52 -22.55 11.36
CA GLU A 82 12.83 -22.22 11.91
C GLU A 82 13.66 -21.37 10.95
N SER A 83 14.41 -20.42 11.50
CA SER A 83 15.27 -19.50 10.75
C SER A 83 16.36 -20.22 9.94
N GLY A 84 16.90 -21.32 10.45
CA GLY A 84 17.98 -22.10 9.80
C GLY A 84 17.55 -22.80 8.50
N HIS A 85 16.25 -22.95 8.29
CA HIS A 85 15.67 -23.60 7.11
C HIS A 85 15.03 -22.61 6.12
N ALA A 86 15.29 -21.31 6.29
CA ALA A 86 14.70 -20.28 5.44
C ALA A 86 15.76 -19.43 4.75
N ASP A 87 15.55 -19.21 3.46
CA ASP A 87 16.39 -18.33 2.65
C ASP A 87 15.90 -16.87 2.71
N ILE A 88 14.63 -16.63 3.04
CA ILE A 88 14.04 -15.30 3.20
C ILE A 88 13.63 -15.13 4.67
N ARG A 89 14.07 -14.07 5.31
CA ARG A 89 13.80 -13.78 6.72
C ARG A 89 13.13 -12.42 6.87
N LEU A 90 12.02 -12.40 7.61
CA LEU A 90 11.33 -11.19 8.04
C LEU A 90 11.54 -11.03 9.55
N LEU A 91 12.10 -9.91 9.97
CA LEU A 91 12.54 -9.70 11.35
C LEU A 91 12.11 -8.32 11.86
N ILE A 92 11.58 -8.27 13.09
CA ILE A 92 11.45 -7.00 13.81
C ILE A 92 12.73 -6.82 14.63
N ASP A 93 13.41 -5.69 14.42
CA ASP A 93 14.60 -5.28 15.15
C ASP A 93 14.32 -3.95 15.89
N PRO A 94 13.94 -3.99 17.16
CA PRO A 94 13.62 -2.80 17.94
C PRO A 94 14.81 -1.87 18.19
N ALA A 95 16.04 -2.30 17.89
CA ALA A 95 17.22 -1.47 18.02
C ALA A 95 17.43 -0.51 16.84
N MET A 96 16.63 -0.65 15.77
CA MET A 96 16.66 0.28 14.65
C MET A 96 16.03 1.63 15.02
N ASP A 97 16.65 2.72 14.56
CA ASP A 97 16.16 4.08 14.83
C ASP A 97 14.86 4.38 14.09
N GLY A 98 13.86 4.87 14.83
CA GLY A 98 12.57 5.29 14.26
C GLY A 98 11.62 4.14 13.99
N LYS A 99 10.30 4.41 14.07
CA LYS A 99 9.26 3.37 13.98
C LYS A 99 9.06 2.78 12.58
N GLU A 100 9.47 3.50 11.54
CA GLU A 100 9.22 3.13 10.15
C GLU A 100 10.52 2.80 9.38
N HIS A 101 11.66 2.70 10.10
CA HIS A 101 12.95 2.36 9.52
C HIS A 101 12.99 0.87 9.15
N TYR A 102 13.46 0.55 7.94
CA TYR A 102 13.64 -0.82 7.48
C TYR A 102 14.93 -0.99 6.67
N ARG A 103 15.40 -2.22 6.58
CA ARG A 103 16.54 -2.65 5.77
C ARG A 103 16.18 -3.86 4.93
N ILE A 104 16.76 -3.90 3.74
CA ILE A 104 16.71 -5.08 2.86
C ILE A 104 18.14 -5.46 2.53
N GLU A 105 18.49 -6.71 2.79
CA GLU A 105 19.77 -7.29 2.43
C GLU A 105 19.53 -8.46 1.50
N ILE A 106 19.97 -8.34 0.25
CA ILE A 106 19.90 -9.40 -0.76
C ILE A 106 21.32 -9.84 -1.10
N THR A 107 21.61 -11.11 -0.89
CA THR A 107 22.87 -11.76 -1.22
C THR A 107 22.59 -13.06 -1.95
N SER A 108 23.62 -13.71 -2.52
CA SER A 108 23.46 -15.04 -3.14
C SER A 108 23.01 -16.14 -2.15
N LYS A 109 23.07 -15.88 -0.84
CA LYS A 109 22.71 -16.84 0.22
C LYS A 109 21.28 -16.68 0.72
N GLY A 110 20.62 -15.54 0.44
CA GLY A 110 19.28 -15.27 0.91
C GLY A 110 18.94 -13.79 0.97
N ILE A 111 17.74 -13.53 1.49
CA ILE A 111 17.15 -12.22 1.66
C ILE A 111 16.81 -12.02 3.13
N THR A 112 17.19 -10.89 3.70
CA THR A 112 16.74 -10.47 5.03
C THR A 112 16.04 -9.12 4.89
N ILE A 113 14.81 -9.04 5.37
CA ILE A 113 14.05 -7.79 5.50
C ILE A 113 13.82 -7.56 6.98
N SER A 114 14.43 -6.52 7.52
CA SER A 114 14.30 -6.14 8.92
C SER A 114 13.70 -4.75 9.05
N GLY A 115 12.96 -4.51 10.12
CA GLY A 115 12.37 -3.20 10.39
C GLY A 115 12.15 -2.98 11.87
N ALA A 116 12.13 -1.71 12.29
CA ALA A 116 11.91 -1.33 13.70
C ALA A 116 10.56 -1.81 14.25
N THR A 117 9.57 -1.99 13.39
CA THR A 117 8.22 -2.46 13.71
C THR A 117 7.71 -3.40 12.60
N ALA A 118 6.60 -4.09 12.84
CA ALA A 118 5.93 -4.88 11.80
C ALA A 118 5.54 -4.03 10.57
N GLY A 119 5.09 -2.79 10.78
CA GLY A 119 4.81 -1.84 9.70
C GLY A 119 6.04 -1.46 8.89
N ALA A 120 7.20 -1.32 9.54
CA ALA A 120 8.46 -1.06 8.85
C ALA A 120 8.89 -2.27 7.97
N VAL A 121 8.74 -3.50 8.48
CA VAL A 121 8.98 -4.71 7.67
C VAL A 121 8.01 -4.77 6.48
N TYR A 122 6.74 -4.36 6.68
CA TYR A 122 5.77 -4.27 5.60
C TYR A 122 6.21 -3.27 4.51
N TYR A 123 6.78 -2.10 4.87
CA TYR A 123 7.37 -1.18 3.89
C TYR A 123 8.55 -1.80 3.14
N GLY A 124 9.33 -2.63 3.80
CA GLY A 124 10.40 -3.40 3.16
C GLY A 124 9.87 -4.34 2.08
N ILE A 125 8.78 -5.07 2.32
CA ILE A 125 8.20 -5.94 1.28
C ILE A 125 7.53 -5.15 0.16
N MET A 126 7.02 -3.94 0.39
CA MET A 126 6.53 -3.06 -0.68
C MET A 126 7.68 -2.58 -1.57
N THR A 127 8.84 -2.29 -1.00
CA THR A 127 10.06 -2.01 -1.79
C THR A 127 10.51 -3.24 -2.56
N MET A 128 10.43 -4.44 -1.96
CA MET A 128 10.73 -5.69 -2.65
C MET A 128 9.78 -5.93 -3.83
N ASP A 129 8.47 -5.67 -3.69
CA ASP A 129 7.50 -5.75 -4.80
C ASP A 129 7.92 -4.86 -5.97
N GLN A 130 8.36 -3.63 -5.70
CA GLN A 130 8.83 -2.70 -6.73
C GLN A 130 10.14 -3.15 -7.37
N LEU A 131 11.08 -3.71 -6.62
CA LEU A 131 12.31 -4.30 -7.17
C LEU A 131 12.03 -5.40 -8.16
N LEU A 132 10.99 -6.21 -7.91
CA LEU A 132 10.59 -7.33 -8.76
C LEU A 132 9.79 -6.90 -10.00
N LEU A 133 9.32 -5.64 -10.06
CA LEU A 133 8.65 -5.07 -11.24
C LEU A 133 9.62 -4.72 -12.39
N GLY A 134 10.93 -4.63 -12.10
CA GLY A 134 11.92 -4.01 -12.98
C GLY A 134 12.11 -4.64 -14.37
N ASP A 135 11.67 -5.89 -14.58
CA ASP A 135 11.73 -6.56 -15.87
C ASP A 135 10.40 -7.26 -16.20
N ALA A 136 9.39 -6.47 -16.55
CA ALA A 136 8.06 -6.96 -16.94
C ALA A 136 8.04 -7.97 -18.13
N CYS A 137 9.19 -8.19 -18.78
CA CYS A 137 9.35 -9.17 -19.86
C CYS A 137 9.98 -10.49 -19.42
N ALA A 138 10.47 -10.62 -18.19
CA ALA A 138 11.18 -11.81 -17.74
C ALA A 138 10.36 -12.65 -16.76
N THR A 139 9.20 -13.14 -17.17
CA THR A 139 8.39 -14.15 -16.45
C THR A 139 9.15 -15.44 -16.11
N ALA A 140 10.38 -15.57 -16.60
CA ALA A 140 11.26 -16.71 -16.30
C ALA A 140 12.38 -16.39 -15.31
N GLN A 141 12.59 -15.13 -14.92
CA GLN A 141 13.73 -14.75 -14.10
C GLN A 141 13.39 -14.87 -12.62
N LYS A 142 13.81 -15.98 -12.04
CA LYS A 142 13.71 -16.27 -10.59
C LYS A 142 14.95 -15.80 -9.85
N GLU A 143 15.67 -14.82 -10.38
CA GLU A 143 16.93 -14.30 -9.87
C GLU A 143 16.79 -12.85 -9.47
N ILE A 144 17.29 -12.50 -8.30
CA ILE A 144 17.27 -11.14 -7.74
C ILE A 144 18.70 -10.71 -7.49
N ALA A 145 19.11 -9.61 -8.09
CA ALA A 145 20.48 -9.10 -7.96
C ALA A 145 20.78 -8.68 -6.51
N PRO A 146 22.03 -8.86 -6.02
CA PRO A 146 22.42 -8.45 -4.70
C PRO A 146 22.30 -6.94 -4.52
N VAL A 147 21.68 -6.51 -3.41
CA VAL A 147 21.54 -5.10 -3.06
C VAL A 147 21.33 -4.95 -1.56
N HIS A 148 21.83 -3.86 -1.01
CA HIS A 148 21.49 -3.39 0.32
C HIS A 148 20.68 -2.10 0.22
N ILE A 149 19.55 -2.05 0.91
CA ILE A 149 18.69 -0.87 1.02
C ILE A 149 18.52 -0.55 2.50
N ASP A 150 18.72 0.71 2.85
CA ASP A 150 18.46 1.24 4.19
C ASP A 150 17.56 2.47 4.00
N ASP A 151 16.36 2.42 4.58
CA ASP A 151 15.34 3.42 4.30
C ASP A 151 14.46 3.71 5.51
N ALA A 152 14.12 4.99 5.64
CA ALA A 152 13.12 5.48 6.58
C ALA A 152 12.39 6.66 5.95
N PRO A 153 11.07 6.80 6.12
CA PRO A 153 10.34 7.92 5.59
C PRO A 153 10.85 9.25 6.13
N ARG A 154 11.02 10.23 5.24
CA ARG A 154 11.41 11.60 5.63
C ARG A 154 10.32 12.32 6.40
N PHE A 155 9.04 12.05 6.07
CA PHE A 155 7.86 12.65 6.68
C PHE A 155 7.06 11.58 7.43
N SER A 156 6.70 11.87 8.67
CA SER A 156 5.86 10.98 9.48
C SER A 156 4.39 10.97 9.05
N HIS A 157 3.93 12.02 8.37
CA HIS A 157 2.56 12.17 7.88
C HIS A 157 2.55 12.12 6.35
N ARG A 158 2.00 11.05 5.78
CA ARG A 158 1.92 10.79 4.33
C ARG A 158 0.49 10.40 3.98
N ALA A 159 -0.36 11.41 3.79
CA ALA A 159 -1.79 11.23 3.64
C ALA A 159 -2.26 11.29 2.18
N LEU A 160 -3.34 10.56 1.91
CA LEU A 160 -4.19 10.70 0.75
C LEU A 160 -5.62 10.95 1.24
N MET A 161 -6.35 11.86 0.60
CA MET A 161 -7.77 12.06 0.85
C MET A 161 -8.59 11.44 -0.29
N LEU A 162 -9.66 10.73 0.08
CA LEU A 162 -10.73 10.32 -0.83
C LEU A 162 -12.01 11.06 -0.45
N ASP A 163 -12.77 11.44 -1.46
CA ASP A 163 -14.02 12.19 -1.31
C ASP A 163 -15.24 11.37 -1.76
N PRO A 164 -15.67 10.38 -0.96
CA PRO A 164 -16.91 9.64 -1.22
C PRO A 164 -18.17 10.49 -0.98
N ALA A 165 -18.08 11.62 -0.29
CA ALA A 165 -19.22 12.50 -0.06
C ALA A 165 -19.75 13.07 -1.37
N ARG A 166 -18.88 13.58 -2.24
CA ARG A 166 -19.26 14.10 -3.55
C ARG A 166 -19.48 13.01 -4.59
N HIS A 167 -18.63 11.98 -4.58
CA HIS A 167 -18.76 10.82 -5.46
C HIS A 167 -18.54 9.54 -4.67
N PHE A 168 -19.61 8.79 -4.42
CA PHE A 168 -19.56 7.59 -3.61
C PHE A 168 -18.60 6.55 -4.21
N LEU A 169 -17.73 6.03 -3.37
CA LEU A 169 -16.78 4.96 -3.69
C LEU A 169 -17.22 3.68 -2.96
N PRO A 170 -17.55 2.59 -3.65
CA PRO A 170 -17.80 1.30 -3.01
C PRO A 170 -16.60 0.82 -2.19
N VAL A 171 -16.82 -0.04 -1.19
CA VAL A 171 -15.79 -0.57 -0.28
C VAL A 171 -14.58 -1.12 -1.05
N ASN A 172 -14.82 -1.85 -2.14
CA ASN A 172 -13.75 -2.43 -2.94
C ASN A 172 -12.88 -1.38 -3.64
N ASP A 173 -13.47 -0.26 -4.06
CA ASP A 173 -12.71 0.84 -4.67
C ASP A 173 -11.84 1.54 -3.62
N VAL A 174 -12.37 1.74 -2.39
CA VAL A 174 -11.56 2.27 -1.27
C VAL A 174 -10.39 1.32 -0.95
N LYS A 175 -10.62 0.01 -0.92
CA LYS A 175 -9.56 -1.00 -0.71
C LYS A 175 -8.51 -0.96 -1.82
N PHE A 176 -8.91 -0.77 -3.08
CA PHE A 176 -7.98 -0.59 -4.18
C PHE A 176 -7.04 0.61 -3.95
N PHE A 177 -7.59 1.76 -3.51
CA PHE A 177 -6.76 2.92 -3.16
C PHE A 177 -5.84 2.62 -1.98
N ILE A 178 -6.31 1.91 -0.95
CA ILE A 178 -5.50 1.48 0.19
C ILE A 178 -4.32 0.60 -0.27
N ASP A 179 -4.52 -0.31 -1.22
CA ASP A 179 -3.45 -1.14 -1.79
C ASP A 179 -2.41 -0.28 -2.54
N GLN A 180 -2.85 0.73 -3.31
CA GLN A 180 -1.92 1.66 -3.96
C GLN A 180 -1.18 2.51 -2.94
N MET A 181 -1.87 3.03 -1.93
CA MET A 181 -1.27 3.79 -0.83
C MET A 181 -0.17 2.98 -0.13
N ALA A 182 -0.45 1.71 0.18
CA ALA A 182 0.51 0.80 0.81
C ALA A 182 1.78 0.63 -0.05
N ARG A 183 1.61 0.41 -1.36
CA ARG A 183 2.73 0.26 -2.32
C ARG A 183 3.66 1.47 -2.31
N TYR A 184 3.11 2.69 -2.16
CA TYR A 184 3.86 3.93 -2.12
C TYR A 184 4.13 4.44 -0.69
N LYS A 185 3.90 3.59 0.33
CA LYS A 185 4.19 3.84 1.76
C LYS A 185 3.46 5.06 2.34
N TYR A 186 2.26 5.38 1.84
CA TYR A 186 1.34 6.28 2.54
C TYR A 186 0.88 5.61 3.83
N ASN A 187 0.68 6.41 4.87
CA ASN A 187 0.28 5.89 6.18
C ASN A 187 -1.01 6.49 6.75
N ILE A 188 -1.66 7.40 6.02
CA ILE A 188 -2.91 8.02 6.46
C ILE A 188 -3.87 8.12 5.27
N LEU A 189 -5.08 7.59 5.46
CA LEU A 189 -6.22 7.76 4.56
C LEU A 189 -7.24 8.68 5.23
N GLN A 190 -7.42 9.88 4.71
CA GLN A 190 -8.50 10.78 5.10
C GLN A 190 -9.74 10.46 4.25
N LEU A 191 -10.84 10.12 4.88
CA LEU A 191 -12.13 9.90 4.24
C LEU A 191 -13.05 11.09 4.49
N HIS A 192 -13.31 11.87 3.45
CA HIS A 192 -14.26 12.97 3.47
C HIS A 192 -15.69 12.41 3.33
N LEU A 193 -16.32 12.15 4.48
CA LEU A 193 -17.55 11.35 4.55
C LEU A 193 -18.83 12.19 4.45
N THR A 194 -18.72 13.51 4.58
CA THR A 194 -19.89 14.39 4.60
C THR A 194 -19.66 15.67 3.80
N ASP A 195 -20.61 16.02 2.95
CA ASP A 195 -20.65 17.26 2.19
C ASP A 195 -22.09 17.58 1.78
N ASP A 196 -22.31 18.63 1.01
CA ASP A 196 -23.61 19.02 0.47
C ASP A 196 -24.30 17.89 -0.32
N GLN A 197 -23.52 17.08 -1.04
CA GLN A 197 -24.03 16.02 -1.92
C GLN A 197 -24.39 14.72 -1.18
N GLY A 198 -23.87 14.52 0.04
CA GLY A 198 -24.21 13.32 0.77
C GLY A 198 -23.54 13.17 2.13
N TRP A 199 -24.22 12.44 2.98
CA TRP A 199 -23.73 11.91 4.23
C TRP A 199 -23.45 10.41 4.05
N ARG A 200 -22.20 9.98 4.15
CA ARG A 200 -21.77 8.63 3.74
C ARG A 200 -21.48 7.65 4.86
N VAL A 201 -21.76 8.01 6.10
CA VAL A 201 -21.54 7.11 7.25
C VAL A 201 -22.85 6.86 8.00
N GLU A 202 -23.14 5.60 8.29
CA GLU A 202 -24.32 5.21 9.04
C GLU A 202 -24.27 5.74 10.48
N ILE A 203 -25.33 6.47 10.87
CA ILE A 203 -25.58 6.85 12.26
C ILE A 203 -26.90 6.19 12.70
N LYS A 204 -26.82 5.09 13.43
CA LYS A 204 -27.99 4.28 13.82
C LYS A 204 -29.08 5.07 14.55
N LYS A 205 -28.70 6.11 15.32
CA LYS A 205 -29.64 7.01 16.01
C LYS A 205 -30.26 8.06 15.08
N HIS A 206 -29.67 8.30 13.92
CA HIS A 206 -30.11 9.33 12.96
C HIS A 206 -30.19 8.75 11.55
N PRO A 207 -31.06 7.75 11.29
CA PRO A 207 -31.09 7.02 10.02
C PRO A 207 -31.50 7.88 8.81
N LYS A 208 -32.11 9.03 9.03
CA LYS A 208 -32.48 9.97 7.95
C LYS A 208 -31.26 10.64 7.30
N LEU A 209 -30.10 10.68 7.95
CA LEU A 209 -28.89 11.31 7.41
C LEU A 209 -28.39 10.62 6.15
N VAL A 210 -28.47 9.28 6.10
CA VAL A 210 -27.95 8.51 4.97
C VAL A 210 -28.99 8.41 3.85
N GLY A 211 -28.51 8.60 2.63
CA GLY A 211 -29.30 8.37 1.42
C GLY A 211 -29.16 6.93 0.91
N LYS A 212 -29.07 6.79 -0.42
CA LYS A 212 -28.95 5.49 -1.06
C LYS A 212 -27.54 4.87 -0.90
N ASP A 213 -26.50 5.71 -0.99
CA ASP A 213 -25.11 5.30 -1.08
C ASP A 213 -24.37 5.78 0.18
N TYR A 214 -24.02 4.83 1.06
CA TYR A 214 -23.32 5.10 2.32
C TYR A 214 -22.58 3.84 2.80
N TYR A 215 -21.68 3.99 3.74
CA TYR A 215 -21.03 2.89 4.45
C TYR A 215 -21.79 2.56 5.73
N THR A 216 -22.16 1.30 5.90
CA THR A 216 -22.61 0.80 7.21
C THR A 216 -21.44 0.86 8.20
N GLN A 217 -21.74 0.78 9.50
CA GLN A 217 -20.68 0.75 10.51
C GLN A 217 -19.76 -0.47 10.34
N GLU A 218 -20.31 -1.59 9.90
CA GLU A 218 -19.57 -2.82 9.61
C GLU A 218 -18.64 -2.65 8.40
N GLN A 219 -19.11 -2.01 7.32
CA GLN A 219 -18.29 -1.69 6.14
C GLN A 219 -17.16 -0.71 6.46
N LEU A 220 -17.43 0.29 7.29
CA LEU A 220 -16.39 1.21 7.72
C LEU A 220 -15.34 0.52 8.61
N ALA A 221 -15.79 -0.36 9.52
CA ALA A 221 -14.89 -1.20 10.32
C ALA A 221 -14.02 -2.11 9.43
N GLU A 222 -14.59 -2.69 8.37
CA GLU A 222 -13.86 -3.48 7.38
C GLU A 222 -12.78 -2.66 6.67
N ILE A 223 -13.10 -1.44 6.23
CA ILE A 223 -12.12 -0.52 5.60
C ILE A 223 -10.99 -0.20 6.59
N ILE A 224 -11.32 0.13 7.84
CA ILE A 224 -10.34 0.47 8.89
C ILE A 224 -9.41 -0.72 9.15
N GLN A 225 -9.95 -1.92 9.30
CA GLN A 225 -9.15 -3.12 9.55
C GLN A 225 -8.24 -3.44 8.35
N TYR A 226 -8.76 -3.31 7.12
CA TYR A 226 -8.00 -3.52 5.89
C TYR A 226 -6.83 -2.55 5.76
N ALA A 227 -7.04 -1.28 6.09
CA ALA A 227 -6.02 -0.25 6.10
C ALA A 227 -4.97 -0.50 7.20
N ALA A 228 -5.41 -0.85 8.41
CA ALA A 228 -4.53 -1.10 9.56
C ALA A 228 -3.54 -2.25 9.31
N GLN A 229 -3.97 -3.32 8.63
CA GLN A 229 -3.09 -4.42 8.21
C GLN A 229 -1.95 -3.95 7.27
N ARG A 230 -2.13 -2.82 6.58
CA ARG A 230 -1.18 -2.19 5.66
C ARG A 230 -0.45 -0.99 6.26
N ASN A 231 -0.53 -0.84 7.59
CA ASN A 231 0.06 0.27 8.33
C ASN A 231 -0.48 1.64 7.90
N ILE A 232 -1.78 1.70 7.58
CA ILE A 232 -2.49 2.91 7.19
C ILE A 232 -3.58 3.21 8.23
N GLU A 233 -3.53 4.41 8.83
CA GLU A 233 -4.57 4.94 9.70
C GLU A 233 -5.67 5.57 8.86
N VAL A 234 -6.94 5.35 9.24
CA VAL A 234 -8.09 5.98 8.59
C VAL A 234 -8.60 7.12 9.45
N ILE A 235 -8.60 8.33 8.91
CA ILE A 235 -9.14 9.54 9.56
C ILE A 235 -10.48 9.86 8.91
N PRO A 236 -11.62 9.68 9.62
CA PRO A 236 -12.90 10.12 9.13
C PRO A 236 -13.02 11.63 9.26
N GLU A 237 -13.46 12.29 8.19
CA GLU A 237 -13.74 13.72 8.17
C GLU A 237 -15.24 13.96 8.09
N LEU A 238 -15.74 14.78 9.03
CA LEU A 238 -17.11 15.29 9.05
C LEU A 238 -17.04 16.82 8.95
N ASP A 239 -17.53 17.37 7.84
CA ASP A 239 -17.41 18.81 7.55
C ASP A 239 -18.61 19.58 8.08
N ILE A 240 -18.37 20.54 8.97
CA ILE A 240 -19.35 21.42 9.60
C ILE A 240 -18.71 22.80 9.92
N PRO A 241 -19.48 23.89 10.02
CA PRO A 241 -20.94 24.04 9.82
C PRO A 241 -21.37 24.25 8.38
N GLY A 242 -20.42 24.46 7.47
CA GLY A 242 -20.63 24.50 6.03
C GLY A 242 -20.69 23.11 5.43
N HIS A 243 -20.94 23.01 4.11
CA HIS A 243 -21.02 21.71 3.40
C HIS A 243 -22.05 20.74 4.03
N THR A 244 -23.20 21.27 4.48
CA THR A 244 -24.14 20.52 5.33
C THR A 244 -25.54 20.38 4.75
N VAL A 245 -25.72 20.59 3.44
CA VAL A 245 -27.04 20.48 2.80
C VAL A 245 -27.63 19.09 2.97
N ALA A 246 -26.81 18.03 2.94
CA ALA A 246 -27.30 16.68 3.21
C ALA A 246 -27.88 16.54 4.64
N ILE A 247 -27.30 17.21 5.63
CA ILE A 247 -27.82 17.25 7.00
C ILE A 247 -29.15 18.04 7.02
N LEU A 248 -29.17 19.22 6.40
CA LEU A 248 -30.36 20.09 6.36
C LEU A 248 -31.51 19.47 5.56
N ALA A 249 -31.23 18.60 4.60
CA ALA A 249 -32.25 17.81 3.92
C ALA A 249 -32.92 16.79 4.84
N ALA A 250 -32.17 16.22 5.78
CA ALA A 250 -32.70 15.28 6.75
C ALA A 250 -33.33 15.96 7.97
N TYR A 251 -32.78 17.09 8.41
CA TYR A 251 -33.15 17.85 9.61
C TYR A 251 -33.14 19.34 9.33
N PRO A 252 -34.18 19.88 8.62
CA PRO A 252 -34.26 21.30 8.23
C PRO A 252 -34.22 22.26 9.39
N GLU A 253 -34.68 21.83 10.57
CA GLU A 253 -34.69 22.59 11.83
C GLU A 253 -33.31 23.00 12.31
N LEU A 254 -32.26 22.35 11.83
CA LEU A 254 -30.86 22.67 12.20
C LEU A 254 -30.30 23.88 11.42
N GLY A 255 -31.00 24.37 10.41
CA GLY A 255 -30.57 25.52 9.61
C GLY A 255 -30.91 26.88 10.29
N CYS A 256 -30.09 27.89 10.00
CA CYS A 256 -30.39 29.27 10.44
C CYS A 256 -31.59 29.92 9.71
N THR A 257 -31.87 29.45 8.51
CA THR A 257 -33.03 29.90 7.71
C THR A 257 -33.91 28.68 7.42
N HIS A 258 -35.16 28.75 7.86
CA HIS A 258 -36.15 27.73 7.49
C HIS A 258 -36.51 27.93 6.02
N THR A 259 -35.91 27.19 5.15
CA THR A 259 -36.29 27.13 3.73
C THR A 259 -37.09 25.86 3.48
N ASP A 260 -38.33 25.98 3.05
CA ASP A 260 -39.20 24.84 2.69
C ASP A 260 -38.71 24.07 1.46
N THR A 261 -37.69 24.60 0.77
CA THR A 261 -37.09 24.01 -0.44
C THR A 261 -35.58 24.12 -0.38
N LEU A 262 -34.92 22.97 -0.29
CA LEU A 262 -33.46 22.89 -0.42
C LEU A 262 -33.06 23.01 -1.90
N PRO A 263 -32.05 23.82 -2.25
CA PRO A 263 -31.59 23.91 -3.63
C PRO A 263 -31.06 22.54 -4.11
N LYS A 264 -31.34 22.21 -5.36
CA LYS A 264 -30.63 21.12 -6.04
C LYS A 264 -29.16 21.52 -6.18
N ILE A 265 -28.29 20.83 -5.49
CA ILE A 265 -26.85 21.10 -5.57
C ILE A 265 -26.29 20.37 -6.78
N VAL A 266 -25.96 21.14 -7.80
CA VAL A 266 -25.21 20.68 -8.96
C VAL A 266 -24.03 21.66 -9.12
N GLY A 267 -22.88 21.29 -8.51
CA GLY A 267 -21.61 21.95 -8.77
C GLY A 267 -21.47 23.41 -8.29
N LYS A 268 -22.25 23.85 -7.30
CA LYS A 268 -22.14 25.19 -6.71
C LYS A 268 -22.04 25.12 -5.19
N THR A 269 -21.24 26.01 -4.62
CA THR A 269 -21.25 26.29 -3.18
C THR A 269 -22.60 26.89 -2.79
N THR A 270 -23.11 26.57 -1.62
CA THR A 270 -24.33 27.13 -1.06
C THR A 270 -23.99 27.94 0.18
N ASP A 271 -24.84 28.96 0.45
CA ASP A 271 -24.75 29.74 1.70
C ASP A 271 -25.50 29.07 2.87
N LEU A 272 -25.96 27.82 2.65
CA LEU A 272 -26.67 27.03 3.67
C LEU A 272 -25.68 26.39 4.61
N MET A 273 -25.90 26.62 5.91
CA MET A 273 -25.06 26.06 6.97
C MET A 273 -25.90 25.71 8.20
N LEU A 274 -25.30 24.86 9.05
CA LEU A 274 -25.89 24.62 10.36
C LEU A 274 -25.89 25.88 11.21
N CYS A 275 -26.97 26.08 11.98
CA CYS A 275 -27.12 27.23 12.84
C CYS A 275 -26.45 26.98 14.20
N ALA A 276 -25.44 27.78 14.52
CA ALA A 276 -24.74 27.68 15.79
C ALA A 276 -25.61 28.13 17.00
N ASN A 277 -26.74 28.80 16.75
CA ASN A 277 -27.62 29.33 17.78
C ASN A 277 -28.88 28.46 18.05
N ASN A 278 -28.98 27.30 17.39
CA ASN A 278 -30.05 26.35 17.70
C ASN A 278 -29.61 25.52 18.92
N GLU A 279 -30.42 25.57 19.99
CA GLU A 279 -30.25 24.71 21.18
C GLU A 279 -30.75 23.29 20.95
#